data_b97a091221b87d6bffef39633f89ca74
#
_entry.id   b97a091221b87d6bffef39633f89ca74
#
_cell.length_a   1.000
_cell.length_b   1.000
_cell.length_c   1.000
_cell.angle_alpha   90.00
_cell.angle_beta   90.00
_cell.angle_gamma   90.00
#
_symmetry.space_group_name_H-M   'P 1'
#
loop_
_entity.id
_entity.type
_entity.pdbx_description
1 polymer ?
#
loop_
_entity_poly.entity_id
_entity_poly.type
_entity_poly.pdbx_seq_one_letter_code
_entity_poly.pdbx_strand_id
1 'polypeptide(L)'
;MNLGKEEIECKAIADDAEAELNVALPALQKAMTEVEKLDKGAISEVKAYKSPPKQVETVLAAVMILFSKQTDWNTAKKVLGEANFLQSVKSYDKDNVSTAIMKKIKGYVSHADFKPEAVGAVSKAAGALCIWVHAIYIYANVAKEVAPKRARLKGAQESLAGKQASLKKAQEELAEVTAKVNRLKQKYDDSVGEKNRLRAEADQMQLLLDRADKLVKGLAGENERWQISIGQFQGEITRCLGNSLVAAAFLSYAGPFDTLYRSRLVSCRGAFQN
;
A
#
# COMPACT_ATOMS: atom_id res chain seq x y z
N MET A 1 -16.19 4.74 3.76
CA MET A 1 -15.57 6.04 3.46
C MET A 1 -15.36 6.14 1.96
N ASN A 2 -15.87 7.17 1.30
CA ASN A 2 -16.00 7.16 -0.17
C ASN A 2 -14.93 8.09 -0.80
N LEU A 3 -13.64 7.80 -0.49
CA LEU A 3 -12.48 8.55 -1.01
C LEU A 3 -12.50 8.71 -2.54
N GLY A 4 -12.97 7.69 -3.26
CA GLY A 4 -13.10 7.76 -4.71
C GLY A 4 -14.13 8.78 -5.21
N LYS A 5 -15.19 9.05 -4.44
CA LYS A 5 -16.15 10.10 -4.80
C LYS A 5 -15.56 11.50 -4.57
N GLU A 6 -14.87 11.70 -3.45
CA GLU A 6 -14.19 12.96 -3.14
C GLU A 6 -13.09 13.29 -4.17
N GLU A 7 -12.38 12.28 -4.66
CA GLU A 7 -11.38 12.44 -5.72
C GLU A 7 -12.00 12.86 -7.06
N ILE A 8 -13.13 12.26 -7.42
CA ILE A 8 -13.91 12.61 -8.63
C ILE A 8 -14.45 14.04 -8.51
N GLU A 9 -15.00 14.43 -7.35
CA GLU A 9 -15.49 15.79 -7.10
C GLU A 9 -14.36 16.83 -7.17
N CYS A 10 -13.21 16.56 -6.58
CA CYS A 10 -12.01 17.42 -6.70
C CYS A 10 -11.59 17.60 -8.16
N LYS A 11 -11.58 16.53 -8.93
CA LYS A 11 -11.22 16.59 -10.34
C LYS A 11 -12.25 17.38 -11.15
N ALA A 12 -13.54 17.19 -10.92
CA ALA A 12 -14.60 17.94 -11.59
C ALA A 12 -14.51 19.45 -11.31
N ILE A 13 -14.21 19.86 -10.07
CA ILE A 13 -14.01 21.28 -9.71
C ILE A 13 -12.76 21.85 -10.39
N ALA A 14 -11.69 21.06 -10.50
CA ALA A 14 -10.47 21.49 -11.18
C ALA A 14 -10.70 21.69 -12.67
N ASP A 15 -11.34 20.73 -13.33
CA ASP A 15 -11.65 20.76 -14.77
C ASP A 15 -12.57 21.92 -15.11
N ASP A 16 -13.59 22.21 -14.27
CA ASP A 16 -14.51 23.35 -14.44
C ASP A 16 -13.77 24.69 -14.30
N ALA A 17 -12.92 24.84 -13.28
CA ALA A 17 -12.13 26.04 -13.06
C ALA A 17 -11.10 26.29 -14.20
N GLU A 18 -10.52 25.24 -14.76
CA GLU A 18 -9.60 25.32 -15.88
C GLU A 18 -10.33 25.66 -17.18
N ALA A 19 -11.50 25.07 -17.42
CA ALA A 19 -12.33 25.36 -18.59
C ALA A 19 -12.74 26.84 -18.65
N GLU A 20 -13.19 27.43 -17.52
CA GLU A 20 -13.54 28.85 -17.45
C GLU A 20 -12.34 29.78 -17.76
N LEU A 21 -11.15 29.45 -17.24
CA LEU A 21 -9.93 30.22 -17.55
C LEU A 21 -9.50 30.09 -19.01
N ASN A 22 -9.65 28.92 -19.58
CA ASN A 22 -9.29 28.63 -20.96
C ASN A 22 -10.12 29.43 -21.99
N VAL A 23 -11.31 29.88 -21.61
CA VAL A 23 -12.13 30.79 -22.44
C VAL A 23 -11.51 32.19 -22.51
N ALA A 24 -10.94 32.70 -21.41
CA ALA A 24 -10.37 34.05 -21.35
C ALA A 24 -8.90 34.11 -21.84
N LEU A 25 -8.15 33.01 -21.73
CA LEU A 25 -6.73 32.96 -22.11
C LEU A 25 -6.46 33.29 -23.59
N PRO A 26 -7.21 32.78 -24.60
CA PRO A 26 -6.95 33.10 -26.00
C PRO A 26 -7.10 34.58 -26.33
N ALA A 27 -8.09 35.26 -25.73
CA ALA A 27 -8.28 36.69 -25.90
C ALA A 27 -7.11 37.49 -25.34
N LEU A 28 -6.61 37.09 -24.16
CA LEU A 28 -5.44 37.69 -23.54
C LEU A 28 -4.18 37.44 -24.37
N GLN A 29 -4.00 36.23 -24.88
CA GLN A 29 -2.85 35.86 -25.69
C GLN A 29 -2.80 36.64 -27.01
N LYS A 30 -3.96 36.81 -27.67
CA LYS A 30 -4.13 37.68 -28.86
C LYS A 30 -3.79 39.12 -28.53
N ALA A 31 -4.27 39.66 -27.42
CA ALA A 31 -3.95 41.02 -26.98
C ALA A 31 -2.47 41.21 -26.71
N MET A 32 -1.81 40.24 -26.09
CA MET A 32 -0.35 40.27 -25.86
C MET A 32 0.43 40.28 -27.18
N THR A 33 0.02 39.47 -28.16
CA THR A 33 0.64 39.47 -29.51
C THR A 33 0.51 40.81 -30.20
N GLU A 34 -0.63 41.51 -30.08
CA GLU A 34 -0.80 42.86 -30.62
C GLU A 34 0.09 43.90 -29.92
N VAL A 35 0.24 43.79 -28.60
CA VAL A 35 1.16 44.62 -27.83
C VAL A 35 2.63 44.34 -28.20
N GLU A 36 2.98 43.11 -28.51
CA GLU A 36 4.31 42.71 -28.94
C GLU A 36 4.73 43.30 -30.30
N LYS A 37 3.76 43.55 -31.18
CA LYS A 37 3.97 44.20 -32.47
C LYS A 37 4.22 45.69 -32.34
N LEU A 38 3.96 46.27 -31.15
CA LEU A 38 4.22 47.71 -30.93
C LEU A 38 5.72 47.95 -30.81
N ASP A 39 6.20 48.79 -31.65
CA ASP A 39 7.58 49.30 -31.62
C ASP A 39 7.68 50.62 -30.83
N LYS A 40 8.91 51.06 -30.56
CA LYS A 40 9.17 52.33 -29.90
C LYS A 40 8.68 53.53 -30.74
N GLY A 41 8.60 53.36 -32.07
CA GLY A 41 8.15 54.36 -32.98
C GLY A 41 6.64 54.67 -32.79
N ALA A 42 5.82 53.63 -32.72
CA ALA A 42 4.37 53.73 -32.48
C ALA A 42 4.03 54.40 -31.13
N ILE A 43 4.82 54.09 -30.09
CA ILE A 43 4.67 54.73 -28.77
C ILE A 43 5.14 56.20 -28.84
N SER A 44 6.20 56.51 -29.58
CA SER A 44 6.67 57.91 -29.75
C SER A 44 5.70 58.75 -30.51
N GLU A 45 4.98 58.21 -31.51
CA GLU A 45 3.87 58.89 -32.20
C GLU A 45 2.78 59.35 -31.25
N VAL A 46 2.29 58.42 -30.38
CA VAL A 46 1.29 58.76 -29.39
C VAL A 46 1.79 59.81 -28.39
N LYS A 47 3.03 59.77 -27.98
CA LYS A 47 3.67 60.73 -27.09
C LYS A 47 3.80 62.14 -27.74
N ALA A 48 3.90 62.21 -29.07
CA ALA A 48 4.05 63.46 -29.79
C ALA A 48 2.80 64.34 -29.82
N TYR A 49 1.63 63.80 -29.54
CA TYR A 49 0.39 64.59 -29.48
C TYR A 49 0.48 65.69 -28.41
N LYS A 50 0.28 66.95 -28.81
CA LYS A 50 0.11 68.10 -27.90
C LYS A 50 -1.30 68.07 -27.25
N SER A 51 -2.34 67.79 -28.07
CA SER A 51 -3.72 67.61 -27.68
C SER A 51 -4.17 66.28 -28.30
N PRO A 52 -4.29 65.16 -27.53
CA PRO A 52 -4.62 63.86 -28.08
C PRO A 52 -6.13 63.80 -28.46
N PRO A 53 -6.48 63.00 -29.47
CA PRO A 53 -7.88 62.64 -29.69
C PRO A 53 -8.47 62.00 -28.45
N LYS A 54 -9.76 62.26 -28.17
CA LYS A 54 -10.48 61.73 -26.97
C LYS A 54 -10.33 60.24 -26.80
N GLN A 55 -10.36 59.48 -27.91
CA GLN A 55 -10.24 58.01 -27.87
C GLN A 55 -8.86 57.58 -27.34
N VAL A 56 -7.79 58.27 -27.76
CA VAL A 56 -6.41 57.99 -27.31
C VAL A 56 -6.25 58.33 -25.83
N GLU A 57 -6.79 59.49 -25.42
CA GLU A 57 -6.75 59.95 -24.02
C GLU A 57 -7.49 58.96 -23.10
N THR A 58 -8.67 58.50 -23.50
CA THR A 58 -9.48 57.56 -22.76
C THR A 58 -8.79 56.20 -22.57
N VAL A 59 -8.11 55.70 -23.63
CA VAL A 59 -7.38 54.43 -23.54
C VAL A 59 -6.18 54.56 -22.61
N LEU A 60 -5.42 55.63 -22.72
CA LEU A 60 -4.27 55.84 -21.83
C LEU A 60 -4.67 56.08 -20.39
N ALA A 61 -5.81 56.78 -20.15
CA ALA A 61 -6.39 56.88 -18.80
C ALA A 61 -6.71 55.49 -18.22
N ALA A 62 -7.31 54.59 -19.02
CA ALA A 62 -7.57 53.22 -18.59
C ALA A 62 -6.28 52.45 -18.30
N VAL A 63 -5.23 52.59 -19.12
CA VAL A 63 -3.90 52.00 -18.87
C VAL A 63 -3.30 52.55 -17.58
N MET A 64 -3.38 53.86 -17.34
CA MET A 64 -2.88 54.48 -16.10
C MET A 64 -3.62 53.95 -14.86
N ILE A 65 -4.94 53.70 -14.95
CA ILE A 65 -5.71 53.08 -13.87
C ILE A 65 -5.18 51.69 -13.56
N LEU A 66 -4.87 50.88 -14.59
CA LEU A 66 -4.27 49.53 -14.39
C LEU A 66 -2.95 49.62 -13.67
N PHE A 67 -2.12 50.64 -14.02
CA PHE A 67 -0.84 50.86 -13.33
C PHE A 67 -0.98 51.62 -12.00
N SER A 68 -2.22 51.93 -11.54
CA SER A 68 -2.45 52.66 -10.31
C SER A 68 -1.80 54.08 -10.32
N LYS A 69 -1.68 54.68 -11.49
CA LYS A 69 -1.15 56.06 -11.71
C LYS A 69 -2.28 57.06 -11.96
N GLN A 70 -1.96 58.35 -11.92
CA GLN A 70 -2.94 59.40 -12.23
C GLN A 70 -3.35 59.36 -13.70
N THR A 71 -4.61 59.68 -13.99
CA THR A 71 -5.23 59.54 -15.33
C THR A 71 -5.03 60.72 -16.22
N ASP A 72 -4.21 61.71 -15.81
CA ASP A 72 -3.95 62.91 -16.58
C ASP A 72 -2.98 62.63 -17.75
N TRP A 73 -3.13 63.38 -18.82
CA TRP A 73 -2.34 63.24 -20.04
C TRP A 73 -0.82 63.42 -19.81
N ASN A 74 -0.44 64.33 -18.90
CA ASN A 74 1.00 64.59 -18.62
C ASN A 74 1.65 63.36 -17.93
N THR A 75 0.95 62.73 -17.03
CA THR A 75 1.41 61.47 -16.38
C THR A 75 1.47 60.36 -17.42
N ALA A 76 0.46 60.22 -18.28
CA ALA A 76 0.48 59.26 -19.36
C ALA A 76 1.69 59.41 -20.28
N LYS A 77 2.02 60.68 -20.69
CA LYS A 77 3.22 60.94 -21.48
C LYS A 77 4.52 60.56 -20.80
N LYS A 78 4.64 60.81 -19.49
CA LYS A 78 5.83 60.41 -18.72
C LYS A 78 6.00 58.91 -18.72
N VAL A 79 4.92 58.16 -18.45
CA VAL A 79 4.91 56.71 -18.40
C VAL A 79 5.17 56.09 -19.75
N LEU A 80 4.62 56.61 -20.84
CA LEU A 80 4.91 56.18 -22.20
C LEU A 80 6.37 56.47 -22.60
N GLY A 81 7.03 57.45 -21.95
CA GLY A 81 8.43 57.75 -22.12
C GLY A 81 9.40 56.87 -21.35
N GLU A 82 8.91 56.08 -20.41
CA GLU A 82 9.72 55.15 -19.66
C GLU A 82 10.24 54.02 -20.58
N ALA A 83 11.56 53.75 -20.55
CA ALA A 83 12.17 52.71 -21.38
C ALA A 83 11.56 51.33 -21.18
N ASN A 84 10.98 51.09 -20.01
CA ASN A 84 10.43 49.82 -19.61
C ASN A 84 8.87 49.74 -19.75
N PHE A 85 8.21 50.75 -20.34
CA PHE A 85 6.75 50.79 -20.46
C PHE A 85 6.18 49.52 -21.11
N LEU A 86 6.67 49.15 -22.29
CA LEU A 86 6.23 47.95 -23.00
C LEU A 86 6.50 46.66 -22.18
N GLN A 87 7.62 46.64 -21.47
CA GLN A 87 7.92 45.51 -20.57
C GLN A 87 6.96 45.48 -19.40
N SER A 88 6.59 46.60 -18.81
CA SER A 88 5.60 46.68 -17.73
C SER A 88 4.20 46.24 -18.18
N VAL A 89 3.81 46.55 -19.43
CA VAL A 89 2.55 46.03 -20.01
C VAL A 89 2.61 44.52 -20.20
N LYS A 90 3.73 43.97 -20.66
CA LYS A 90 3.92 42.52 -20.85
C LYS A 90 3.97 41.75 -19.54
N SER A 91 4.62 42.30 -18.52
CA SER A 91 4.78 41.67 -17.19
C SER A 91 3.70 42.06 -16.18
N TYR A 92 2.59 42.65 -16.67
CA TYR A 92 1.49 43.07 -15.78
C TYR A 92 0.89 41.90 -15.05
N ASP A 93 0.75 42.03 -13.72
CA ASP A 93 0.13 40.98 -12.89
C ASP A 93 -1.40 40.97 -13.07
N LYS A 94 -1.82 40.13 -14.01
CA LYS A 94 -3.22 39.95 -14.38
C LYS A 94 -4.05 39.21 -13.32
N ASP A 95 -3.39 38.45 -12.43
CA ASP A 95 -4.05 37.60 -11.45
C ASP A 95 -4.46 38.39 -10.18
N ASN A 96 -3.77 39.51 -9.91
CA ASN A 96 -3.96 40.33 -8.71
C ASN A 96 -4.57 41.71 -8.98
N VAL A 97 -5.50 41.83 -9.92
CA VAL A 97 -6.17 43.08 -10.22
C VAL A 97 -7.19 43.45 -9.13
N SER A 98 -6.97 44.61 -8.44
CA SER A 98 -7.83 44.98 -7.33
C SER A 98 -9.29 45.30 -7.80
N THR A 99 -10.25 44.98 -6.92
CA THR A 99 -11.68 45.22 -7.20
C THR A 99 -12.00 46.70 -7.49
N ALA A 100 -11.22 47.61 -6.89
CA ALA A 100 -11.37 49.07 -7.12
C ALA A 100 -10.93 49.47 -8.56
N ILE A 101 -9.84 48.88 -9.04
CA ILE A 101 -9.36 49.07 -10.42
C ILE A 101 -10.38 48.51 -11.40
N MET A 102 -10.89 47.27 -11.15
CA MET A 102 -11.90 46.64 -12.00
C MET A 102 -13.19 47.45 -12.15
N LYS A 103 -13.70 48.09 -11.05
CA LYS A 103 -14.87 48.98 -11.09
C LYS A 103 -14.60 50.19 -11.97
N LYS A 104 -13.40 50.79 -11.89
CA LYS A 104 -13.04 51.94 -12.72
C LYS A 104 -12.91 51.56 -14.20
N ILE A 105 -12.24 50.46 -14.49
CA ILE A 105 -12.04 49.96 -15.87
C ILE A 105 -13.37 49.58 -16.52
N LYS A 106 -14.32 48.99 -15.75
CA LYS A 106 -15.67 48.70 -16.23
C LYS A 106 -16.34 49.91 -16.88
N GLY A 107 -16.21 51.08 -16.27
CA GLY A 107 -16.77 52.33 -16.83
C GLY A 107 -16.16 52.71 -18.20
N TYR A 108 -14.84 52.46 -18.37
CA TYR A 108 -14.17 52.73 -19.65
C TYR A 108 -14.52 51.67 -20.70
N VAL A 109 -14.48 50.42 -20.38
CA VAL A 109 -14.76 49.30 -21.32
C VAL A 109 -16.23 49.36 -21.80
N SER A 110 -17.18 49.85 -20.99
CA SER A 110 -18.59 49.99 -21.37
C SER A 110 -18.87 51.21 -22.23
N HIS A 111 -17.92 52.12 -22.42
CA HIS A 111 -18.13 53.32 -23.21
C HIS A 111 -18.08 53.03 -24.71
N ALA A 112 -19.00 53.66 -25.48
CA ALA A 112 -19.14 53.40 -26.92
C ALA A 112 -17.87 53.74 -27.73
N ASP A 113 -17.11 54.77 -27.29
CA ASP A 113 -15.88 55.21 -27.93
C ASP A 113 -14.63 54.35 -27.56
N PHE A 114 -14.78 53.41 -26.61
CA PHE A 114 -13.71 52.52 -26.17
C PHE A 114 -13.75 51.19 -26.92
N LYS A 115 -13.95 51.24 -28.23
CA LYS A 115 -13.92 50.06 -29.12
C LYS A 115 -12.55 49.97 -29.81
N PRO A 116 -11.87 48.81 -29.80
CA PRO A 116 -10.56 48.63 -30.41
C PRO A 116 -10.51 49.08 -31.85
N GLU A 117 -11.58 48.88 -32.62
CA GLU A 117 -11.70 49.26 -34.05
C GLU A 117 -11.69 50.75 -34.21
N ALA A 118 -12.51 51.48 -33.42
CA ALA A 118 -12.59 52.93 -33.48
C ALA A 118 -11.30 53.59 -33.01
N VAL A 119 -10.67 53.10 -31.95
CA VAL A 119 -9.39 53.61 -31.44
C VAL A 119 -8.24 53.28 -32.40
N GLY A 120 -8.21 52.07 -32.97
CA GLY A 120 -7.19 51.62 -33.92
C GLY A 120 -7.17 52.44 -35.22
N ALA A 121 -8.33 52.97 -35.65
CA ALA A 121 -8.39 53.86 -36.80
C ALA A 121 -7.74 55.23 -36.54
N VAL A 122 -7.65 55.65 -35.26
CA VAL A 122 -6.98 56.89 -34.86
C VAL A 122 -5.50 56.70 -34.56
N SER A 123 -5.14 55.63 -33.87
CA SER A 123 -3.77 55.25 -33.55
C SER A 123 -3.63 53.76 -33.35
N LYS A 124 -2.74 53.13 -34.10
CA LYS A 124 -2.44 51.69 -33.99
C LYS A 124 -1.98 51.32 -32.59
N ALA A 125 -1.11 52.13 -31.99
CA ALA A 125 -0.61 51.88 -30.64
C ALA A 125 -1.72 52.00 -29.58
N ALA A 126 -2.57 53.01 -29.67
CA ALA A 126 -3.71 53.12 -28.78
C ALA A 126 -4.73 51.97 -28.99
N GLY A 127 -4.94 51.52 -30.23
CA GLY A 127 -5.76 50.35 -30.56
C GLY A 127 -5.28 49.06 -29.91
N ALA A 128 -3.98 48.78 -29.99
CA ALA A 128 -3.39 47.58 -29.34
C ALA A 128 -3.49 47.67 -27.79
N LEU A 129 -3.27 48.84 -27.20
CA LEU A 129 -3.44 49.03 -25.76
C LEU A 129 -4.92 48.89 -25.34
N CYS A 130 -5.88 49.34 -26.19
CA CYS A 130 -7.31 49.16 -25.95
C CYS A 130 -7.65 47.67 -25.93
N ILE A 131 -7.18 46.87 -26.91
CA ILE A 131 -7.37 45.39 -26.92
C ILE A 131 -6.80 44.79 -25.67
N TRP A 132 -5.62 45.23 -25.24
CA TRP A 132 -4.97 44.71 -24.02
C TRP A 132 -5.80 45.04 -22.76
N VAL A 133 -6.31 46.24 -22.60
CA VAL A 133 -7.16 46.63 -21.48
C VAL A 133 -8.45 45.77 -21.44
N HIS A 134 -9.10 45.55 -22.60
CA HIS A 134 -10.27 44.68 -22.70
C HIS A 134 -9.93 43.25 -22.29
N ALA A 135 -8.81 42.72 -22.77
CA ALA A 135 -8.40 41.36 -22.45
C ALA A 135 -8.08 41.19 -20.94
N ILE A 136 -7.37 42.15 -20.33
CA ILE A 136 -7.13 42.17 -18.87
C ILE A 136 -8.44 42.22 -18.09
N TYR A 137 -9.41 43.08 -18.53
CA TYR A 137 -10.68 43.17 -17.88
C TYR A 137 -11.48 41.87 -17.93
N ILE A 138 -11.54 41.20 -19.09
CA ILE A 138 -12.23 39.93 -19.27
C ILE A 138 -11.57 38.86 -18.40
N TYR A 139 -10.23 38.75 -18.50
CA TYR A 139 -9.47 37.77 -17.74
C TYR A 139 -9.64 37.95 -16.21
N ALA A 140 -9.50 39.19 -15.73
CA ALA A 140 -9.61 39.47 -14.31
C ALA A 140 -11.03 39.20 -13.75
N ASN A 141 -12.10 39.38 -14.56
CA ASN A 141 -13.46 38.98 -14.16
C ASN A 141 -13.57 37.46 -14.01
N VAL A 142 -13.09 36.68 -15.01
CA VAL A 142 -13.10 35.23 -14.98
C VAL A 142 -12.22 34.70 -13.83
N ALA A 143 -11.02 35.25 -13.67
CA ALA A 143 -10.13 34.89 -12.57
C ALA A 143 -10.77 35.11 -11.19
N LYS A 144 -11.54 36.17 -11.03
CA LYS A 144 -12.27 36.44 -9.80
C LYS A 144 -13.41 35.44 -9.52
N GLU A 145 -14.09 34.98 -10.57
CA GLU A 145 -15.12 33.93 -10.45
C GLU A 145 -14.49 32.58 -10.14
N VAL A 146 -13.32 32.28 -10.73
CA VAL A 146 -12.56 31.05 -10.53
C VAL A 146 -11.83 31.00 -9.19
N ALA A 147 -11.42 32.15 -8.63
CA ALA A 147 -10.67 32.22 -7.36
C ALA A 147 -11.32 31.42 -6.21
N PRO A 148 -12.64 31.53 -5.92
CA PRO A 148 -13.27 30.75 -4.86
C PRO A 148 -13.31 29.25 -5.18
N LYS A 149 -13.42 28.86 -6.46
CA LYS A 149 -13.37 27.46 -6.90
C LYS A 149 -11.97 26.86 -6.65
N ARG A 150 -10.91 27.61 -6.99
CA ARG A 150 -9.52 27.22 -6.68
C ARG A 150 -9.25 27.08 -5.18
N ALA A 151 -9.78 28.00 -4.36
CA ALA A 151 -9.65 27.92 -2.92
C ALA A 151 -10.34 26.66 -2.35
N ARG A 152 -11.55 26.35 -2.83
CA ARG A 152 -12.28 25.12 -2.47
C ARG A 152 -11.52 23.87 -2.91
N LEU A 153 -10.99 23.86 -4.13
CA LEU A 153 -10.19 22.76 -4.65
C LEU A 153 -8.96 22.50 -3.78
N LYS A 154 -8.21 23.56 -3.43
CA LYS A 154 -7.05 23.44 -2.56
C LYS A 154 -7.40 22.82 -1.19
N GLY A 155 -8.47 23.33 -0.54
CA GLY A 155 -8.94 22.78 0.74
C GLY A 155 -9.38 21.32 0.63
N ALA A 156 -10.07 20.96 -0.46
CA ALA A 156 -10.50 19.58 -0.72
C ALA A 156 -9.30 18.65 -0.97
N GLN A 157 -8.28 19.11 -1.72
CA GLN A 157 -7.05 18.36 -1.96
C GLN A 157 -6.25 18.12 -0.67
N GLU A 158 -6.14 19.14 0.19
CA GLU A 158 -5.48 19.01 1.49
C GLU A 158 -6.22 18.02 2.41
N SER A 159 -7.55 18.06 2.44
CA SER A 159 -8.37 17.10 3.17
C SER A 159 -8.21 15.68 2.62
N LEU A 160 -8.23 15.51 1.30
CA LEU A 160 -8.04 14.22 0.63
C LEU A 160 -6.66 13.63 0.93
N ALA A 161 -5.61 14.44 0.84
CA ALA A 161 -4.25 14.02 1.16
C ALA A 161 -4.13 13.54 2.63
N GLY A 162 -4.76 14.25 3.57
CA GLY A 162 -4.81 13.85 4.98
C GLY A 162 -5.53 12.51 5.18
N LYS A 163 -6.66 12.30 4.51
CA LYS A 163 -7.42 11.04 4.56
C LYS A 163 -6.66 9.88 3.92
N GLN A 164 -5.98 10.12 2.79
CA GLN A 164 -5.14 9.11 2.14
C GLN A 164 -3.96 8.71 3.02
N ALA A 165 -3.30 9.65 3.70
CA ALA A 165 -2.22 9.37 4.63
C ALA A 165 -2.70 8.53 5.83
N SER A 166 -3.89 8.85 6.38
CA SER A 166 -4.51 8.09 7.47
C SER A 166 -4.90 6.68 7.02
N LEU A 167 -5.44 6.54 5.81
CA LEU A 167 -5.78 5.24 5.23
C LEU A 167 -4.53 4.37 5.05
N LYS A 168 -3.44 4.95 4.54
CA LYS A 168 -2.17 4.24 4.35
C LYS A 168 -1.64 3.72 5.68
N LYS A 169 -1.64 4.55 6.74
CA LYS A 169 -1.24 4.11 8.08
C LYS A 169 -2.09 2.95 8.60
N ALA A 170 -3.42 3.05 8.47
CA ALA A 170 -4.32 1.98 8.89
C ALA A 170 -4.09 0.67 8.10
N GLN A 171 -3.77 0.77 6.81
CA GLN A 171 -3.44 -0.40 5.98
C GLN A 171 -2.10 -1.04 6.41
N GLU A 172 -1.09 -0.22 6.74
CA GLU A 172 0.20 -0.70 7.25
C GLU A 172 0.03 -1.41 8.60
N GLU A 173 -0.73 -0.83 9.54
CA GLU A 173 -1.05 -1.44 10.82
C GLU A 173 -1.84 -2.76 10.64
N LEU A 174 -2.82 -2.77 9.74
CA LEU A 174 -3.58 -3.98 9.42
C LEU A 174 -2.69 -5.09 8.84
N ALA A 175 -1.77 -4.73 7.94
CA ALA A 175 -0.82 -5.68 7.35
C ALA A 175 0.11 -6.26 8.43
N GLU A 176 0.60 -5.43 9.36
CA GLU A 176 1.44 -5.89 10.47
C GLU A 176 0.69 -6.85 11.41
N VAL A 177 -0.55 -6.48 11.81
CA VAL A 177 -1.38 -7.34 12.65
C VAL A 177 -1.72 -8.65 11.94
N THR A 178 -2.07 -8.60 10.65
CA THR A 178 -2.35 -9.81 9.86
C THR A 178 -1.13 -10.72 9.77
N ALA A 179 0.06 -10.16 9.56
CA ALA A 179 1.30 -10.94 9.56
C ALA A 179 1.58 -11.59 10.92
N LYS A 180 1.34 -10.87 12.03
CA LYS A 180 1.45 -11.42 13.39
C LYS A 180 0.46 -12.57 13.62
N VAL A 181 -0.80 -12.41 13.22
CA VAL A 181 -1.84 -13.45 13.33
C VAL A 181 -1.46 -14.69 12.54
N ASN A 182 -1.02 -14.53 11.29
CA ASN A 182 -0.60 -15.65 10.45
C ASN A 182 0.60 -16.39 11.04
N ARG A 183 1.58 -15.66 11.59
CA ARG A 183 2.73 -16.26 12.27
C ARG A 183 2.33 -17.03 13.54
N LEU A 184 1.40 -16.50 14.32
CA LEU A 184 0.90 -17.18 15.50
C LEU A 184 0.09 -18.43 15.13
N LYS A 185 -0.73 -18.35 14.07
CA LYS A 185 -1.49 -19.48 13.55
C LYS A 185 -0.55 -20.61 13.10
N GLN A 186 0.50 -20.26 12.35
CA GLN A 186 1.49 -21.25 11.93
C GLN A 186 2.16 -21.93 13.14
N LYS A 187 2.61 -21.16 14.14
CA LYS A 187 3.19 -21.71 15.36
C LYS A 187 2.20 -22.62 16.12
N TYR A 188 0.93 -22.25 16.13
CA TYR A 188 -0.10 -23.07 16.74
C TYR A 188 -0.26 -24.42 16.00
N ASP A 189 -0.37 -24.35 14.67
CA ASP A 189 -0.51 -25.54 13.83
C ASP A 189 0.72 -26.46 13.96
N ASP A 190 1.92 -25.91 13.98
CA ASP A 190 3.18 -26.64 14.22
C ASP A 190 3.17 -27.31 15.60
N SER A 191 2.75 -26.59 16.65
CA SER A 191 2.64 -27.12 18.02
C SER A 191 1.60 -28.22 18.15
N VAL A 192 0.47 -28.09 17.47
CA VAL A 192 -0.57 -29.13 17.41
C VAL A 192 -0.06 -30.37 16.67
N GLY A 193 0.66 -30.18 15.57
CA GLY A 193 1.31 -31.25 14.82
C GLY A 193 2.30 -32.03 15.69
N GLU A 194 3.19 -31.32 16.39
CA GLU A 194 4.15 -31.92 17.33
C GLU A 194 3.47 -32.66 18.48
N LYS A 195 2.46 -32.07 19.08
CA LYS A 195 1.64 -32.72 20.13
C LYS A 195 1.05 -34.04 19.63
N ASN A 196 0.48 -34.06 18.42
CA ASN A 196 -0.12 -35.25 17.84
C ASN A 196 0.94 -36.33 17.54
N ARG A 197 2.11 -35.92 17.07
CA ARG A 197 3.26 -36.83 16.86
C ARG A 197 3.70 -37.49 18.15
N LEU A 198 3.95 -36.64 19.19
CA LEU A 198 4.37 -37.15 20.50
C LEU A 198 3.33 -38.08 21.13
N ARG A 199 2.04 -37.81 20.92
CA ARG A 199 0.97 -38.67 21.40
C ARG A 199 0.99 -40.02 20.71
N ALA A 200 1.16 -40.03 19.37
CA ALA A 200 1.28 -41.30 18.63
C ALA A 200 2.50 -42.11 19.06
N GLU A 201 3.65 -41.47 19.30
CA GLU A 201 4.85 -42.09 19.83
C GLU A 201 4.61 -42.70 21.24
N ALA A 202 3.93 -41.94 22.12
CA ALA A 202 3.59 -42.43 23.45
C ALA A 202 2.65 -43.64 23.40
N ASP A 203 1.60 -43.60 22.56
CA ASP A 203 0.69 -44.74 22.36
C ASP A 203 1.42 -45.96 21.82
N GLN A 204 2.37 -45.77 20.90
CA GLN A 204 3.22 -46.86 20.37
C GLN A 204 4.14 -47.45 21.46
N MET A 205 4.73 -46.58 22.29
CA MET A 205 5.61 -47.00 23.38
C MET A 205 4.80 -47.77 24.43
N GLN A 206 3.59 -47.35 24.74
CA GLN A 206 2.67 -48.05 25.65
C GLN A 206 2.32 -49.45 25.15
N LEU A 207 2.06 -49.57 23.83
CA LEU A 207 1.85 -50.90 23.20
C LEU A 207 3.03 -51.84 23.34
N LEU A 208 4.26 -51.30 23.16
CA LEU A 208 5.51 -52.06 23.33
C LEU A 208 5.68 -52.48 24.79
N LEU A 209 5.39 -51.62 25.76
CA LEU A 209 5.47 -51.94 27.16
C LEU A 209 4.46 -53.04 27.53
N ASP A 210 3.19 -52.98 27.06
CA ASP A 210 2.18 -53.99 27.28
C ASP A 210 2.58 -55.36 26.69
N ARG A 211 3.22 -55.34 25.53
CA ARG A 211 3.79 -56.59 24.91
C ARG A 211 4.93 -57.15 25.73
N ALA A 212 5.85 -56.29 26.20
CA ALA A 212 6.96 -56.71 27.04
C ALA A 212 6.47 -57.28 28.38
N ASP A 213 5.50 -56.67 29.02
CA ASP A 213 4.89 -57.17 30.28
C ASP A 213 4.24 -58.53 30.09
N LYS A 214 3.49 -58.71 28.99
CA LYS A 214 2.93 -60.04 28.63
C LYS A 214 3.97 -61.11 28.41
N LEU A 215 5.09 -60.76 27.73
CA LEU A 215 6.24 -61.65 27.53
C LEU A 215 6.89 -62.02 28.86
N VAL A 216 7.19 -61.02 29.71
CA VAL A 216 7.82 -61.28 31.02
C VAL A 216 6.92 -62.19 31.88
N LYS A 217 5.60 -61.89 31.96
CA LYS A 217 4.65 -62.73 32.71
C LYS A 217 4.51 -64.16 32.13
N GLY A 218 4.49 -64.27 30.80
CA GLY A 218 4.40 -65.57 30.15
C GLY A 218 5.66 -66.41 30.36
N LEU A 219 6.85 -65.80 30.29
CA LEU A 219 8.12 -66.50 30.50
C LEU A 219 8.38 -66.80 31.98
N ALA A 220 7.76 -66.13 32.93
CA ALA A 220 7.91 -66.44 34.36
C ALA A 220 7.49 -67.89 34.67
N GLY A 221 6.37 -68.36 34.15
CA GLY A 221 5.91 -69.72 34.30
C GLY A 221 6.82 -70.79 33.61
N GLU A 222 7.44 -70.40 32.49
CA GLU A 222 8.43 -71.29 31.86
C GLU A 222 9.73 -71.34 32.64
N ASN A 223 10.16 -70.24 33.25
CA ASN A 223 11.36 -70.24 34.10
C ASN A 223 11.20 -71.17 35.29
N GLU A 224 10.08 -71.14 35.96
CA GLU A 224 9.79 -72.09 37.05
C GLU A 224 9.83 -73.54 36.58
N ARG A 225 9.21 -73.87 35.45
CA ARG A 225 9.25 -75.18 34.83
C ARG A 225 10.67 -75.63 34.51
N TRP A 226 11.45 -74.77 33.97
CA TRP A 226 12.87 -75.04 33.65
C TRP A 226 13.72 -75.28 34.90
N GLN A 227 13.50 -74.53 35.99
CA GLN A 227 14.19 -74.73 37.25
C GLN A 227 13.85 -76.14 37.85
N ILE A 228 12.60 -76.54 37.79
CA ILE A 228 12.16 -77.87 38.21
C ILE A 228 12.84 -78.94 37.30
N SER A 229 12.80 -78.80 36.03
CA SER A 229 13.39 -79.70 35.09
C SER A 229 14.94 -79.87 35.29
N ILE A 230 15.63 -78.72 35.52
CA ILE A 230 17.09 -78.74 35.83
C ILE A 230 17.32 -79.54 37.10
N GLY A 231 16.56 -79.37 38.14
CA GLY A 231 16.69 -80.18 39.37
C GLY A 231 16.42 -81.62 39.15
N GLN A 232 15.45 -81.98 38.31
CA GLN A 232 15.15 -83.36 37.93
C GLN A 232 16.36 -84.00 37.13
N PHE A 233 16.84 -83.26 36.13
CA PHE A 233 17.96 -83.71 35.31
C PHE A 233 19.26 -83.91 36.15
N GLN A 234 19.52 -83.02 37.12
CA GLN A 234 20.65 -83.19 38.04
C GLN A 234 20.54 -84.51 38.84
N GLY A 235 19.31 -84.77 39.32
CA GLY A 235 19.04 -86.05 39.99
C GLY A 235 19.17 -87.26 39.09
N GLU A 236 18.71 -87.14 37.84
CA GLU A 236 18.86 -88.25 36.87
C GLU A 236 20.31 -88.47 36.48
N ILE A 237 21.14 -87.41 36.27
CA ILE A 237 22.58 -87.56 36.00
C ILE A 237 23.27 -88.29 37.14
N THR A 238 23.00 -87.96 38.39
CA THR A 238 23.56 -88.57 39.56
C THR A 238 23.25 -90.07 39.61
N ARG A 239 22.06 -90.49 39.21
CA ARG A 239 21.59 -91.87 39.19
C ARG A 239 21.96 -92.61 37.93
N CYS A 240 22.37 -91.92 36.84
CA CYS A 240 22.62 -92.51 35.55
C CYS A 240 23.69 -93.58 35.61
N LEU A 241 24.79 -93.36 36.33
CA LEU A 241 25.83 -94.30 36.52
C LEU A 241 25.39 -95.63 37.14
N GLY A 242 24.61 -95.48 38.27
CA GLY A 242 24.01 -96.62 38.97
C GLY A 242 22.98 -97.35 38.13
N ASN A 243 22.11 -96.65 37.46
CA ASN A 243 21.07 -97.22 36.59
C ASN A 243 21.68 -97.92 35.38
N SER A 244 22.77 -97.35 34.78
CA SER A 244 23.51 -97.95 33.67
C SER A 244 24.21 -99.28 34.10
N LEU A 245 24.84 -99.33 35.29
CA LEU A 245 25.43 -100.53 35.86
C LEU A 245 24.38 -101.60 36.10
N VAL A 246 23.23 -101.23 36.69
CA VAL A 246 22.16 -102.17 36.94
C VAL A 246 21.59 -102.71 35.62
N ALA A 247 21.37 -101.83 34.63
CA ALA A 247 20.87 -102.24 33.32
C ALA A 247 21.86 -103.15 32.60
N ALA A 248 23.13 -102.80 32.61
CA ALA A 248 24.20 -103.66 32.01
C ALA A 248 24.26 -105.06 32.71
N ALA A 249 24.19 -105.06 34.04
CA ALA A 249 24.17 -106.29 34.78
C ALA A 249 22.90 -107.10 34.43
N PHE A 250 21.75 -106.51 34.40
CA PHE A 250 20.52 -107.12 34.02
C PHE A 250 20.57 -107.72 32.62
N LEU A 251 21.03 -107.00 31.65
CA LEU A 251 21.19 -107.49 30.28
C LEU A 251 22.17 -108.63 30.19
N SER A 252 23.28 -108.57 30.90
CA SER A 252 24.35 -109.62 30.87
C SER A 252 23.88 -110.90 31.57
N TYR A 253 23.25 -110.79 32.73
CA TYR A 253 22.90 -111.97 33.55
C TYR A 253 21.48 -112.43 33.35
N ALA A 254 20.52 -111.59 33.08
CA ALA A 254 19.09 -111.96 32.88
C ALA A 254 18.76 -112.13 31.37
N GLY A 255 19.68 -111.77 30.42
CA GLY A 255 19.43 -111.86 28.99
C GLY A 255 19.06 -113.30 28.50
N PRO A 256 19.67 -114.37 28.95
CA PRO A 256 19.35 -115.70 28.52
C PRO A 256 18.04 -116.28 29.02
N PHE A 257 17.40 -115.66 30.01
CA PHE A 257 16.19 -116.16 30.60
C PHE A 257 14.92 -115.63 29.89
N ASP A 258 13.82 -116.42 30.01
CA ASP A 258 12.49 -116.02 29.47
C ASP A 258 11.84 -114.83 30.22
N THR A 259 10.83 -114.25 29.66
CA THR A 259 10.14 -113.07 30.20
C THR A 259 9.56 -113.35 31.60
N LEU A 260 9.04 -114.55 31.89
CA LEU A 260 8.46 -114.91 33.15
C LEU A 260 9.51 -114.91 34.26
N TYR A 261 10.68 -115.46 33.98
CA TYR A 261 11.77 -115.51 34.94
C TYR A 261 12.38 -114.10 35.20
N ARG A 262 12.53 -113.31 34.14
CA ARG A 262 12.96 -111.88 34.28
C ARG A 262 12.06 -111.07 35.13
N SER A 263 10.73 -111.29 34.98
CA SER A 263 9.75 -110.64 35.80
C SER A 263 9.80 -111.03 37.27
N ARG A 264 10.01 -112.28 37.57
CA ARG A 264 10.25 -112.84 38.94
C ARG A 264 11.56 -112.26 39.54
N LEU A 265 12.62 -112.20 38.82
CA LEU A 265 13.88 -111.57 39.25
C LEU A 265 13.69 -110.11 39.67
N VAL A 266 13.00 -109.33 38.89
CA VAL A 266 12.68 -107.90 39.21
C VAL A 266 11.75 -107.80 40.44
N SER A 267 10.77 -108.65 40.53
CA SER A 267 9.79 -108.67 41.69
C SER A 267 10.46 -109.11 43.00
N CYS A 268 11.42 -110.01 42.96
CA CYS A 268 12.22 -110.40 44.13
C CYS A 268 13.11 -109.28 44.68
N ARG A 269 13.44 -108.27 43.88
CA ARG A 269 14.31 -107.15 44.28
C ARG A 269 13.53 -106.17 45.24
N GLY A 270 12.21 -106.13 45.18
CA GLY A 270 11.37 -105.35 46.09
C GLY A 270 11.35 -105.90 47.52
N ALA A 271 11.76 -107.13 47.73
CA ALA A 271 11.78 -107.79 49.07
C ALA A 271 13.17 -107.58 49.82
N PHE A 272 14.14 -106.93 49.21
CA PHE A 272 15.45 -106.62 49.86
C PHE A 272 15.67 -105.14 50.18
N GLN A 273 14.62 -104.30 50.06
CA GLN A 273 14.65 -102.89 50.44
C GLN A 273 13.81 -102.56 51.69
N ASN A 274 13.84 -103.43 52.65
CA ASN A 274 13.47 -103.12 54.01
C ASN A 274 14.55 -103.34 55.00
#